data_7ccac5eaa0f41f94b638caa6b0cbb78d
#
_entry.id   7ccac5eaa0f41f94b638caa6b0cbb78d
#
_cell.length_a   1.000
_cell.length_b   1.000
_cell.length_c   1.000
_cell.angle_alpha   90.00
_cell.angle_beta   90.00
_cell.angle_gamma   90.00
#
_symmetry.space_group_name_H-M   'P 1'
#
loop_
_entity.id
_entity.type
_entity.pdbx_description
1 polymer ?
#
loop_
_entity_poly.entity_id
_entity_poly.type
_entity_poly.pdbx_seq_one_letter_code
_entity_poly.pdbx_strand_id
1 'polypeptide(L)'
;VDVDNDTWQDLYVTTSFPSGSVENNVLFHSEAGQVFIQEPWAFGDSNFARSFAVGRGDLDNNGYYDLAVQNQSPYFPFLWQNSGGSNHFVKITLQGTASNRLAIGSWIRVFAGGQQYVQYTHCGENYLSQNSQHHIFGLGSETFVDSVQVEYVRGHTDRYYALTVDTNYTFTEGETYPVAITALGDVAFCAGDSVLLDAGEHSGYLWNTGATERIITATASGAYWV
;
A
#
# COMPACT_ATOMS: atom_id res chain seq x y z
N VAL A 1 8.74 -0.81 -9.18
CA VAL A 1 7.47 -1.57 -9.13
C VAL A 1 7.73 -2.91 -8.47
N ASP A 2 6.84 -3.38 -7.63
CA ASP A 2 6.85 -4.74 -7.11
C ASP A 2 5.89 -5.53 -8.00
N VAL A 3 6.42 -6.40 -8.86
CA VAL A 3 5.62 -7.08 -9.90
C VAL A 3 5.02 -8.39 -9.43
N ASP A 4 5.54 -8.99 -8.36
CA ASP A 4 5.10 -10.28 -7.84
C ASP A 4 4.62 -10.23 -6.38
N ASN A 5 4.53 -9.02 -5.81
CA ASN A 5 4.10 -8.74 -4.44
C ASN A 5 4.96 -9.42 -3.37
N ASP A 6 6.25 -9.63 -3.64
CA ASP A 6 7.20 -10.24 -2.71
C ASP A 6 7.75 -9.25 -1.66
N THR A 7 7.31 -7.98 -1.70
CA THR A 7 7.70 -6.83 -0.88
C THR A 7 8.92 -6.05 -1.37
N TRP A 8 9.66 -6.55 -2.34
CA TRP A 8 10.83 -5.90 -2.88
C TRP A 8 10.51 -5.19 -4.20
N GLN A 9 11.19 -4.08 -4.44
CA GLN A 9 10.94 -3.27 -5.64
C GLN A 9 11.79 -3.78 -6.81
N ASP A 10 11.12 -4.17 -7.88
CA ASP A 10 11.71 -4.53 -9.16
C ASP A 10 11.94 -3.31 -10.04
N LEU A 11 12.72 -3.50 -11.12
CA LEU A 11 13.06 -2.45 -12.04
C LEU A 11 12.66 -2.83 -13.47
N TYR A 12 11.71 -2.09 -14.05
CA TYR A 12 11.40 -2.17 -15.47
C TYR A 12 12.07 -1.02 -16.21
N VAL A 13 12.86 -1.34 -17.22
CA VAL A 13 13.66 -0.38 -18.00
C VAL A 13 13.15 -0.35 -19.43
N THR A 14 12.67 0.82 -19.87
CA THR A 14 12.37 1.08 -21.27
C THR A 14 13.63 1.45 -22.04
N THR A 15 13.76 0.99 -23.25
CA THR A 15 14.95 1.20 -24.09
C THR A 15 14.65 2.07 -25.30
N SER A 16 15.49 3.10 -25.51
CA SER A 16 15.43 3.95 -26.71
C SER A 16 16.82 4.48 -27.05
N PHE A 17 17.39 4.04 -28.17
CA PHE A 17 18.72 4.47 -28.59
C PHE A 17 18.65 5.56 -29.65
N PRO A 18 19.44 6.64 -29.54
CA PRO A 18 19.53 7.71 -30.55
C PRO A 18 19.98 7.21 -31.92
N SER A 19 20.77 6.13 -31.97
CA SER A 19 21.25 5.49 -33.20
C SER A 19 20.15 4.86 -34.06
N GLY A 20 18.93 4.76 -33.53
CA GLY A 20 17.82 4.07 -34.18
C GLY A 20 17.81 2.55 -33.97
N SER A 21 18.76 2.02 -33.19
CA SER A 21 18.70 0.62 -32.74
C SER A 21 17.46 0.37 -31.94
N VAL A 22 16.92 -0.82 -32.07
CA VAL A 22 15.74 -1.28 -31.33
C VAL A 22 16.19 -2.45 -30.48
N GLU A 23 15.89 -2.35 -29.20
CA GLU A 23 16.26 -3.35 -28.21
C GLU A 23 15.02 -3.69 -27.37
N ASN A 24 15.03 -4.83 -26.72
CA ASN A 24 13.98 -5.20 -25.79
C ASN A 24 14.02 -4.33 -24.54
N ASN A 25 12.84 -3.99 -24.02
CA ASN A 25 12.74 -3.51 -22.66
C ASN A 25 13.10 -4.63 -21.69
N VAL A 26 13.54 -4.29 -20.50
CA VAL A 26 14.10 -5.25 -19.55
C VAL A 26 13.38 -5.16 -18.23
N LEU A 27 12.96 -6.29 -17.68
CA LEU A 27 12.57 -6.45 -16.29
C LEU A 27 13.74 -7.04 -15.51
N PHE A 28 14.06 -6.40 -14.40
CA PHE A 28 14.97 -6.94 -13.40
C PHE A 28 14.18 -7.21 -12.13
N HIS A 29 14.11 -8.47 -11.77
CA HIS A 29 13.53 -8.92 -10.52
C HIS A 29 14.54 -8.72 -9.38
N SER A 30 14.05 -8.23 -8.24
CA SER A 30 14.87 -7.94 -7.06
C SER A 30 14.87 -9.11 -6.09
N GLU A 31 15.99 -9.78 -5.91
CA GLU A 31 16.12 -10.78 -4.85
C GLU A 31 16.44 -10.10 -3.52
N ALA A 32 15.46 -10.06 -2.65
CA ALA A 32 15.55 -9.53 -1.29
C ALA A 32 16.18 -8.12 -1.21
N GLY A 33 15.97 -7.29 -2.24
CA GLY A 33 16.50 -5.92 -2.30
C GLY A 33 18.03 -5.82 -2.47
N GLN A 34 18.72 -6.92 -2.74
CA GLN A 34 20.18 -6.96 -2.79
C GLN A 34 20.75 -7.17 -4.19
N VAL A 35 20.09 -7.97 -5.00
CA VAL A 35 20.53 -8.34 -6.34
C VAL A 35 19.36 -8.18 -7.30
N PHE A 36 19.63 -7.61 -8.48
CA PHE A 36 18.68 -7.54 -9.57
C PHE A 36 19.00 -8.60 -10.62
N ILE A 37 18.09 -9.53 -10.84
CA ILE A 37 18.22 -10.59 -11.84
C ILE A 37 17.36 -10.22 -13.04
N GLN A 38 17.98 -10.24 -14.22
CA GLN A 38 17.25 -9.98 -15.46
C GLN A 38 16.31 -11.14 -15.76
N GLU A 39 15.02 -10.79 -16.02
CA GLU A 39 13.99 -11.72 -16.46
C GLU A 39 13.80 -11.63 -17.99
N PRO A 40 14.61 -12.36 -18.78
CA PRO A 40 14.65 -12.18 -20.23
C PRO A 40 13.35 -12.63 -20.93
N TRP A 41 12.54 -13.44 -20.28
CA TRP A 41 11.32 -14.00 -20.85
C TRP A 41 10.03 -13.40 -20.30
N ALA A 42 10.13 -12.40 -19.42
CA ALA A 42 8.96 -11.78 -18.78
C ALA A 42 7.90 -11.27 -19.77
N PHE A 43 8.33 -10.85 -20.97
CA PHE A 43 7.46 -10.27 -22.01
C PHE A 43 7.48 -11.03 -23.34
N GLY A 44 8.10 -12.22 -23.37
CA GLY A 44 8.29 -12.99 -24.60
C GLY A 44 9.08 -12.23 -25.68
N ASP A 45 8.97 -12.69 -26.93
CA ASP A 45 9.70 -12.12 -28.07
C ASP A 45 9.09 -10.80 -28.61
N SER A 46 7.97 -10.36 -28.05
CA SER A 46 7.20 -9.21 -28.59
C SER A 46 7.57 -7.85 -27.96
N ASN A 47 8.60 -7.81 -27.13
CA ASN A 47 9.02 -6.62 -26.37
C ASN A 47 10.01 -5.70 -27.14
N PHE A 48 10.03 -5.81 -28.46
CA PHE A 48 11.00 -5.15 -29.30
C PHE A 48 10.43 -3.83 -29.88
N ALA A 49 10.82 -2.70 -29.30
CA ALA A 49 10.38 -1.38 -29.74
C ALA A 49 11.32 -0.28 -29.24
N ARG A 50 11.15 0.94 -29.77
CA ARG A 50 11.73 2.15 -29.17
C ARG A 50 10.77 2.69 -28.14
N SER A 51 11.01 2.35 -26.88
CA SER A 51 10.13 2.66 -25.75
C SER A 51 10.62 3.86 -24.97
N PHE A 52 9.72 4.74 -24.57
CA PHE A 52 10.08 5.99 -23.86
C PHE A 52 9.46 6.08 -22.48
N ALA A 53 8.18 5.79 -22.39
CA ALA A 53 7.41 6.00 -21.18
C ALA A 53 6.74 4.71 -20.72
N VAL A 54 6.61 4.55 -19.43
CA VAL A 54 5.87 3.44 -18.82
C VAL A 54 5.01 3.99 -17.68
N GLY A 55 3.75 3.57 -17.65
CA GLY A 55 2.86 3.75 -16.52
C GLY A 55 2.50 2.40 -15.94
N ARG A 56 2.35 2.33 -14.62
CA ARG A 56 1.87 1.14 -13.93
C ARG A 56 0.45 1.33 -13.42
N GLY A 57 -0.32 0.26 -13.40
CA GLY A 57 -1.66 0.19 -12.85
C GLY A 57 -2.08 -1.26 -12.71
N ASP A 58 -3.23 -1.50 -12.14
CA ASP A 58 -3.84 -2.82 -12.02
C ASP A 58 -5.16 -2.76 -12.78
N LEU A 59 -5.16 -3.27 -14.02
CA LEU A 59 -6.22 -3.07 -15.00
C LEU A 59 -7.37 -4.05 -14.85
N ASP A 60 -7.08 -5.24 -14.34
CA ASP A 60 -8.07 -6.31 -14.13
C ASP A 60 -8.47 -6.49 -12.67
N ASN A 61 -7.89 -5.67 -11.76
CA ASN A 61 -8.10 -5.69 -10.32
C ASN A 61 -7.68 -7.00 -9.64
N ASN A 62 -6.64 -7.64 -10.17
CA ASN A 62 -6.08 -8.84 -9.57
C ASN A 62 -5.07 -8.56 -8.44
N GLY A 63 -4.75 -7.27 -8.20
CA GLY A 63 -3.84 -6.85 -7.13
C GLY A 63 -2.37 -6.84 -7.50
N TYR A 64 -2.06 -7.05 -8.78
CA TYR A 64 -0.70 -7.01 -9.30
C TYR A 64 -0.57 -5.87 -10.32
N TYR A 65 0.62 -5.26 -10.39
CA TYR A 65 0.82 -4.17 -11.33
C TYR A 65 0.97 -4.65 -12.77
N ASP A 66 0.14 -4.11 -13.65
CA ASP A 66 0.29 -4.13 -15.11
C ASP A 66 1.12 -2.96 -15.59
N LEU A 67 1.68 -3.06 -16.80
CA LEU A 67 2.48 -2.01 -17.40
C LEU A 67 1.92 -1.57 -18.74
N ALA A 68 1.72 -0.27 -18.91
CA ALA A 68 1.43 0.36 -20.19
C ALA A 68 2.67 1.11 -20.69
N VAL A 69 3.20 0.70 -21.84
CA VAL A 69 4.46 1.20 -22.41
C VAL A 69 4.21 1.98 -23.68
N GLN A 70 4.63 3.24 -23.71
CA GLN A 70 4.53 4.07 -24.91
C GLN A 70 5.78 3.89 -25.80
N ASN A 71 5.52 3.52 -27.03
CA ASN A 71 6.55 3.31 -28.05
C ASN A 71 6.54 4.41 -29.12
N GLN A 72 7.68 4.64 -29.77
CA GLN A 72 7.79 5.53 -30.90
C GLN A 72 7.24 4.88 -32.17
N SER A 73 6.51 5.65 -33.00
CA SER A 73 6.12 5.20 -34.33
C SER A 73 7.32 4.62 -35.11
N PRO A 74 7.17 3.47 -35.83
CA PRO A 74 5.90 2.83 -36.18
C PRO A 74 5.39 1.78 -35.17
N TYR A 75 6.00 1.67 -34.00
CA TYR A 75 5.64 0.64 -33.03
C TYR A 75 4.38 1.05 -32.26
N PHE A 76 3.49 0.06 -32.04
CA PHE A 76 2.31 0.25 -31.20
C PHE A 76 2.70 0.25 -29.70
N PRO A 77 1.91 0.91 -28.84
CA PRO A 77 2.07 0.77 -27.40
C PRO A 77 1.97 -0.68 -26.96
N PHE A 78 2.70 -1.06 -25.91
CA PHE A 78 2.53 -2.35 -25.27
C PHE A 78 1.64 -2.21 -24.05
N LEU A 79 0.83 -3.23 -23.84
CA LEU A 79 0.08 -3.42 -22.62
C LEU A 79 0.44 -4.80 -22.07
N TRP A 80 1.17 -4.81 -20.98
CA TRP A 80 1.60 -6.03 -20.31
C TRP A 80 0.69 -6.29 -19.13
N GLN A 81 -0.12 -7.30 -19.23
CA GLN A 81 -0.98 -7.75 -18.16
C GLN A 81 -0.23 -8.76 -17.29
N ASN A 82 -0.21 -8.51 -16.00
CA ASN A 82 0.37 -9.39 -15.00
C ASN A 82 -0.68 -10.44 -14.59
N SER A 83 -0.36 -11.70 -14.75
CA SER A 83 -1.29 -12.80 -14.42
C SER A 83 -1.44 -13.04 -12.92
N GLY A 84 -0.72 -12.27 -12.10
CA GLY A 84 -0.71 -12.46 -10.65
C GLY A 84 0.19 -13.61 -10.19
N GLY A 85 0.14 -13.88 -8.91
CA GLY A 85 0.93 -14.91 -8.24
C GLY A 85 0.24 -15.42 -6.98
N SER A 86 1.04 -15.95 -6.04
CA SER A 86 0.56 -16.47 -4.76
C SER A 86 0.80 -15.53 -3.57
N ASN A 87 1.55 -14.44 -3.77
CA ASN A 87 1.81 -13.47 -2.73
C ASN A 87 0.60 -12.59 -2.49
N HIS A 88 0.41 -12.21 -1.24
CA HIS A 88 -0.70 -11.36 -0.81
C HIS A 88 -0.41 -9.88 -1.05
N PHE A 89 -1.46 -9.07 -1.08
CA PHE A 89 -1.37 -7.62 -1.25
C PHE A 89 -2.44 -6.88 -0.43
N VAL A 90 -2.25 -5.58 -0.30
CA VAL A 90 -3.34 -4.63 0.00
C VAL A 90 -3.28 -3.49 -1.02
N LYS A 91 -4.43 -3.16 -1.62
CA LYS A 91 -4.55 -2.07 -2.59
C LYS A 91 -5.31 -0.91 -1.96
N ILE A 92 -4.69 0.26 -1.95
CA ILE A 92 -5.19 1.45 -1.25
C ILE A 92 -5.42 2.57 -2.24
N THR A 93 -6.60 3.17 -2.16
CA THR A 93 -6.98 4.41 -2.83
C THR A 93 -7.26 5.46 -1.77
N LEU A 94 -6.71 6.66 -1.92
CA LEU A 94 -6.96 7.75 -1.00
C LEU A 94 -7.93 8.77 -1.59
N GLN A 95 -8.77 9.32 -0.72
CA GLN A 95 -9.66 10.43 -1.04
C GLN A 95 -9.48 11.55 -0.02
N GLY A 96 -8.91 12.68 -0.45
CA GLY A 96 -8.79 13.87 0.37
C GLY A 96 -10.12 14.62 0.49
N THR A 97 -10.40 15.17 1.65
CA THR A 97 -11.55 16.04 1.94
C THR A 97 -11.11 17.45 2.31
N ALA A 98 -10.19 17.59 3.25
CA ALA A 98 -9.51 18.83 3.60
C ALA A 98 -8.23 19.04 2.78
N SER A 99 -7.55 17.94 2.41
CA SER A 99 -6.43 17.90 1.47
C SER A 99 -6.94 17.92 0.02
N ASN A 100 -6.03 17.86 -0.97
CA ASN A 100 -6.45 17.71 -2.35
C ASN A 100 -7.17 16.37 -2.57
N ARG A 101 -8.13 16.33 -3.47
CA ARG A 101 -9.03 15.18 -3.70
C ARG A 101 -8.30 13.84 -3.89
N LEU A 102 -7.14 13.85 -4.51
CA LEU A 102 -6.35 12.65 -4.80
C LEU A 102 -5.35 12.34 -3.68
N ALA A 103 -5.40 13.11 -2.59
CA ALA A 103 -4.48 13.02 -1.45
C ALA A 103 -2.99 13.03 -1.85
N ILE A 104 -2.64 13.69 -2.95
CA ILE A 104 -1.25 13.84 -3.39
C ILE A 104 -0.46 14.60 -2.34
N GLY A 105 0.70 14.09 -1.96
CA GLY A 105 1.53 14.61 -0.89
C GLY A 105 1.30 13.89 0.45
N SER A 106 0.61 12.77 0.46
CA SER A 106 0.36 11.97 1.66
C SER A 106 1.33 10.80 1.78
N TRP A 107 1.56 10.37 3.01
CA TRP A 107 2.29 9.15 3.32
C TRP A 107 1.33 8.03 3.67
N ILE A 108 1.53 6.87 3.10
CA ILE A 108 0.82 5.64 3.46
C ILE A 108 1.82 4.70 4.11
N ARG A 109 1.51 4.23 5.31
CA ARG A 109 2.30 3.24 6.03
C ARG A 109 1.44 2.03 6.33
N VAL A 110 1.83 0.89 5.81
CA VAL A 110 1.18 -0.41 6.06
C VAL A 110 2.05 -1.19 7.03
N PHE A 111 1.44 -1.75 8.06
CA PHE A 111 2.09 -2.59 9.06
C PHE A 111 1.54 -4.00 8.95
N ALA A 112 2.40 -4.97 8.67
CA ALA A 112 2.07 -6.38 8.54
C ALA A 112 3.30 -7.24 8.88
N GLY A 113 3.10 -8.36 9.56
CA GLY A 113 4.17 -9.30 9.91
C GLY A 113 5.33 -8.67 10.71
N GLY A 114 5.05 -7.64 11.51
CA GLY A 114 6.06 -6.89 12.25
C GLY A 114 6.94 -5.96 11.38
N GLN A 115 6.64 -5.82 10.09
CA GLN A 115 7.33 -4.94 9.15
C GLN A 115 6.48 -3.69 8.87
N GLN A 116 7.15 -2.64 8.38
CA GLN A 116 6.51 -1.41 7.91
C GLN A 116 6.84 -1.18 6.45
N TYR A 117 5.80 -1.08 5.62
CA TYR A 117 5.89 -0.72 4.20
C TYR A 117 5.41 0.71 4.02
N VAL A 118 6.12 1.49 3.20
CA VAL A 118 5.86 2.94 3.07
C VAL A 118 5.79 3.34 1.62
N GLN A 119 4.73 4.07 1.25
CA GLN A 119 4.65 4.76 -0.03
C GLN A 119 4.25 6.22 0.17
N TYR A 120 4.75 7.08 -0.70
CA TYR A 120 4.38 8.49 -0.78
C TYR A 120 3.54 8.72 -2.02
N THR A 121 2.42 9.42 -1.88
CA THR A 121 1.53 9.72 -2.99
C THR A 121 2.03 10.95 -3.76
N HIS A 122 2.35 10.77 -5.02
CA HIS A 122 2.80 11.87 -5.87
C HIS A 122 2.22 11.76 -7.28
N CYS A 123 2.44 12.78 -8.10
CA CYS A 123 2.03 12.79 -9.50
C CYS A 123 3.24 13.12 -10.38
N GLY A 124 3.15 12.78 -11.68
CA GLY A 124 4.23 13.01 -12.62
C GLY A 124 5.43 12.09 -12.43
N GLU A 125 5.17 10.84 -12.05
CA GLU A 125 6.18 9.80 -11.94
C GLU A 125 6.60 9.32 -13.33
N ASN A 126 7.85 8.88 -13.42
CA ASN A 126 8.48 8.37 -14.64
C ASN A 126 8.63 9.44 -15.75
N TYR A 127 9.23 9.04 -16.87
CA TYR A 127 9.44 9.94 -17.99
C TYR A 127 8.18 9.99 -18.87
N LEU A 128 7.61 11.20 -19.05
CA LEU A 128 6.41 11.45 -19.88
C LEU A 128 5.21 10.57 -19.56
N SER A 129 5.06 10.14 -18.32
CA SER A 129 3.97 9.27 -17.90
C SER A 129 3.44 9.60 -16.51
N GLN A 130 2.38 8.92 -16.14
CA GLN A 130 1.74 8.99 -14.84
C GLN A 130 1.29 7.58 -14.44
N ASN A 131 1.61 7.18 -13.22
CA ASN A 131 1.12 5.93 -12.66
C ASN A 131 -0.34 6.04 -12.19
N SER A 132 -0.97 4.89 -11.97
CA SER A 132 -2.27 4.80 -11.32
C SER A 132 -2.23 5.43 -9.92
N GLN A 133 -3.38 5.95 -9.49
CA GLN A 133 -3.59 6.50 -8.14
C GLN A 133 -3.84 5.43 -7.09
N HIS A 134 -3.88 4.17 -7.50
CA HIS A 134 -3.98 3.03 -6.61
C HIS A 134 -2.60 2.62 -6.14
N HIS A 135 -2.45 2.47 -4.83
CA HIS A 135 -1.21 2.09 -4.19
C HIS A 135 -1.31 0.62 -3.78
N ILE A 136 -0.57 -0.24 -4.46
CA ILE A 136 -0.47 -1.66 -4.11
C ILE A 136 0.76 -1.84 -3.23
N PHE A 137 0.56 -2.51 -2.11
CA PHE A 137 1.60 -2.97 -1.22
C PHE A 137 1.63 -4.49 -1.30
N GLY A 138 2.69 -5.05 -1.87
CA GLY A 138 2.99 -6.47 -1.77
C GLY A 138 3.28 -6.84 -0.32
N LEU A 139 2.79 -7.99 0.11
CA LEU A 139 2.88 -8.45 1.50
C LEU A 139 3.54 -9.83 1.60
N GLY A 140 4.00 -10.39 0.46
CA GLY A 140 4.56 -11.74 0.43
C GLY A 140 3.56 -12.77 0.95
N SER A 141 3.98 -13.54 1.96
CA SER A 141 3.15 -14.59 2.58
C SER A 141 2.31 -14.10 3.76
N GLU A 142 2.32 -12.81 4.09
CA GLU A 142 1.54 -12.27 5.21
C GLU A 142 0.06 -12.31 4.89
N THR A 143 -0.74 -12.89 5.77
CA THR A 143 -2.18 -13.12 5.58
C THR A 143 -3.06 -12.09 6.28
N PHE A 144 -2.46 -11.08 6.90
CA PHE A 144 -3.15 -10.09 7.69
C PHE A 144 -2.39 -8.77 7.73
N VAL A 145 -3.11 -7.65 7.69
CA VAL A 145 -2.56 -6.31 7.88
C VAL A 145 -2.94 -5.79 9.26
N ASP A 146 -1.94 -5.58 10.12
CA ASP A 146 -2.15 -5.10 11.49
C ASP A 146 -2.80 -3.72 11.49
N SER A 147 -2.24 -2.81 10.71
CA SER A 147 -2.80 -1.46 10.55
C SER A 147 -2.28 -0.76 9.29
N VAL A 148 -3.04 0.25 8.87
CA VAL A 148 -2.62 1.25 7.89
C VAL A 148 -2.70 2.63 8.52
N GLN A 149 -1.65 3.41 8.39
CA GLN A 149 -1.62 4.82 8.77
C GLN A 149 -1.50 5.68 7.51
N VAL A 150 -2.39 6.64 7.37
CA VAL A 150 -2.34 7.65 6.30
C VAL A 150 -2.12 9.02 6.93
N GLU A 151 -1.00 9.66 6.56
CA GLU A 151 -0.68 11.02 6.95
C GLU A 151 -0.91 11.93 5.75
N TYR A 152 -1.99 12.69 5.80
CA TYR A 152 -2.39 13.59 4.72
C TYR A 152 -1.55 14.88 4.69
N VAL A 153 -1.41 15.47 3.52
CA VAL A 153 -0.54 16.64 3.28
C VAL A 153 -0.86 17.85 4.19
N ARG A 154 -2.08 17.96 4.69
CA ARG A 154 -2.48 19.01 5.65
C ARG A 154 -2.25 18.65 7.11
N GLY A 155 -1.59 17.52 7.38
CA GLY A 155 -1.19 17.09 8.71
C GLY A 155 -2.24 16.25 9.45
N HIS A 156 -3.41 15.98 8.83
CA HIS A 156 -4.35 15.02 9.40
C HIS A 156 -3.81 13.59 9.25
N THR A 157 -4.02 12.76 10.26
CA THR A 157 -3.58 11.37 10.24
C THR A 157 -4.72 10.45 10.61
N ASP A 158 -5.03 9.54 9.69
CA ASP A 158 -6.00 8.47 9.91
C ASP A 158 -5.28 7.14 10.15
N ARG A 159 -5.92 6.26 10.92
CA ARG A 159 -5.44 4.90 11.18
C ARG A 159 -6.58 3.91 11.05
N TYR A 160 -6.29 2.80 10.36
CA TYR A 160 -7.20 1.70 10.11
C TYR A 160 -6.54 0.44 10.65
N TYR A 161 -7.30 -0.44 11.28
CA TYR A 161 -6.77 -1.62 11.96
C TYR A 161 -7.45 -2.89 11.47
N ALA A 162 -6.76 -4.02 11.63
CA ALA A 162 -7.28 -5.35 11.38
C ALA A 162 -7.87 -5.53 9.97
N LEU A 163 -7.06 -5.20 8.96
CA LEU A 163 -7.47 -5.25 7.56
C LEU A 163 -7.13 -6.62 6.95
N THR A 164 -8.00 -7.10 6.07
CA THR A 164 -7.75 -8.32 5.30
C THR A 164 -6.84 -8.07 4.11
N VAL A 165 -5.99 -9.03 3.78
CA VAL A 165 -5.20 -9.01 2.55
C VAL A 165 -6.08 -9.27 1.32
N ASP A 166 -5.52 -9.14 0.12
CA ASP A 166 -6.16 -9.35 -1.18
C ASP A 166 -7.43 -8.51 -1.36
N THR A 167 -7.40 -7.31 -0.78
CA THR A 167 -8.57 -6.43 -0.70
C THR A 167 -8.22 -5.02 -1.15
N ASN A 168 -9.19 -4.38 -1.82
CA ASN A 168 -9.11 -3.00 -2.25
C ASN A 168 -9.82 -2.11 -1.23
N TYR A 169 -9.08 -1.17 -0.61
CA TYR A 169 -9.60 -0.19 0.32
C TYR A 169 -9.62 1.20 -0.28
N THR A 170 -10.67 1.94 0.00
CA THR A 170 -10.72 3.40 -0.23
C THR A 170 -10.78 4.08 1.12
N PHE A 171 -9.77 4.90 1.43
CA PHE A 171 -9.69 5.65 2.68
C PHE A 171 -9.97 7.13 2.41
N THR A 172 -10.98 7.65 3.07
CA THR A 172 -11.37 9.05 2.98
C THR A 172 -10.83 9.83 4.17
N GLU A 173 -10.15 10.95 3.90
CA GLU A 173 -9.58 11.81 4.94
C GLU A 173 -10.61 12.21 5.99
N GLY A 174 -10.32 11.90 7.25
CA GLY A 174 -11.16 12.22 8.40
C GLY A 174 -12.29 11.21 8.67
N GLU A 175 -12.36 10.08 7.97
CA GLU A 175 -13.34 9.02 8.29
C GLU A 175 -12.96 8.23 9.54
N THR A 176 -11.68 8.22 9.93
CA THR A 176 -11.26 7.63 11.20
C THR A 176 -11.16 8.71 12.26
N TYR A 177 -11.99 8.62 13.27
CA TYR A 177 -11.89 9.49 14.44
C TYR A 177 -10.90 8.88 15.42
N PRO A 178 -9.96 9.67 15.98
CA PRO A 178 -9.12 9.17 17.05
C PRO A 178 -10.03 8.81 18.24
N VAL A 179 -10.08 7.54 18.58
CA VAL A 179 -10.82 7.09 19.76
C VAL A 179 -10.07 7.59 21.00
N ALA A 180 -10.69 8.49 21.73
CA ALA A 180 -10.17 8.94 23.03
C ALA A 180 -10.62 7.95 24.10
N ILE A 181 -9.71 7.15 24.61
CA ILE A 181 -9.99 6.31 25.76
C ILE A 181 -9.95 7.17 27.02
N THR A 182 -11.06 7.19 27.76
CA THR A 182 -11.19 7.89 29.03
C THR A 182 -11.11 6.90 30.17
N ALA A 183 -10.17 7.06 31.08
CA ALA A 183 -10.15 6.29 32.32
C ALA A 183 -11.20 6.86 33.29
N LEU A 184 -12.10 6.02 33.75
CA LEU A 184 -13.16 6.38 34.72
C LEU A 184 -12.71 6.15 36.18
N GLY A 185 -11.45 6.40 36.46
CA GLY A 185 -10.81 6.27 37.78
C GLY A 185 -9.32 6.48 37.69
N ASP A 186 -8.63 6.25 38.79
CA ASP A 186 -7.17 6.38 38.87
C ASP A 186 -6.50 5.31 38.01
N VAL A 187 -5.59 5.72 37.13
CA VAL A 187 -4.81 4.81 36.28
C VAL A 187 -3.67 4.13 37.01
N ALA A 188 -3.36 4.57 38.23
CA ALA A 188 -2.42 3.93 39.11
C ALA A 188 -3.18 3.31 40.31
N PHE A 189 -3.23 1.98 40.35
CA PHE A 189 -3.97 1.22 41.34
C PHE A 189 -3.14 0.03 41.85
N CYS A 190 -3.53 -0.50 43.05
CA CYS A 190 -2.87 -1.64 43.67
C CYS A 190 -3.27 -2.97 43.02
N ALA A 191 -2.49 -4.01 43.25
CA ALA A 191 -2.84 -5.36 42.81
C ALA A 191 -4.17 -5.81 43.42
N GLY A 192 -5.11 -6.19 42.58
CA GLY A 192 -6.47 -6.57 42.97
C GLY A 192 -7.54 -5.49 42.72
N ASP A 193 -7.11 -4.25 42.47
CA ASP A 193 -7.99 -3.17 42.02
C ASP A 193 -8.11 -3.16 40.48
N SER A 194 -8.95 -2.26 39.97
CA SER A 194 -9.19 -2.11 38.52
C SER A 194 -9.61 -0.70 38.16
N VAL A 195 -9.45 -0.35 36.89
CA VAL A 195 -9.98 0.90 36.32
C VAL A 195 -10.86 0.57 35.10
N LEU A 196 -11.95 1.31 34.96
CA LEU A 196 -12.79 1.24 33.77
C LEU A 196 -12.24 2.17 32.69
N LEU A 197 -12.15 1.65 31.47
CA LEU A 197 -11.74 2.39 30.28
C LEU A 197 -12.92 2.52 29.33
N ASP A 198 -13.34 3.76 29.02
CA ASP A 198 -14.45 4.08 28.13
C ASP A 198 -13.89 4.59 26.79
N ALA A 199 -14.25 3.92 25.71
CA ALA A 199 -13.88 4.28 24.34
C ALA A 199 -14.80 5.36 23.71
N GLY A 200 -15.78 5.87 24.45
CA GLY A 200 -16.78 6.80 23.89
C GLY A 200 -17.88 6.10 23.09
N GLU A 201 -18.71 6.88 22.38
CA GLU A 201 -19.83 6.35 21.60
C GLU A 201 -19.43 6.11 20.14
N HIS A 202 -19.41 4.84 19.72
CA HIS A 202 -19.12 4.39 18.36
C HIS A 202 -20.06 3.24 17.97
N SER A 203 -20.11 2.93 16.68
CA SER A 203 -20.97 1.87 16.15
C SER A 203 -20.47 0.45 16.45
N GLY A 204 -19.20 0.28 16.85
CA GLY A 204 -18.61 -1.01 17.23
C GLY A 204 -17.26 -0.79 17.89
N TYR A 205 -16.78 -1.80 18.61
CA TYR A 205 -15.51 -1.76 19.34
C TYR A 205 -14.75 -3.06 19.15
N LEU A 206 -13.42 -2.95 19.10
CA LEU A 206 -12.50 -4.09 19.22
C LEU A 206 -11.27 -3.63 19.99
N TRP A 207 -11.17 -4.04 21.23
CA TRP A 207 -10.01 -3.76 22.07
C TRP A 207 -8.88 -4.75 21.81
N ASN A 208 -7.67 -4.35 22.09
CA ASN A 208 -6.51 -5.24 22.05
C ASN A 208 -6.60 -6.44 23.00
N THR A 209 -7.55 -6.42 23.94
CA THR A 209 -7.91 -7.55 24.81
C THR A 209 -8.87 -8.54 24.14
N GLY A 210 -9.38 -8.24 22.94
CA GLY A 210 -10.42 -8.99 22.26
C GLY A 210 -11.87 -8.63 22.69
N ALA A 211 -12.04 -7.70 23.62
CA ALA A 211 -13.36 -7.21 24.05
C ALA A 211 -14.01 -6.35 22.96
N THR A 212 -15.36 -6.39 22.90
CA THR A 212 -16.16 -5.68 21.89
C THR A 212 -17.15 -4.68 22.52
N GLU A 213 -17.07 -4.47 23.83
CA GLU A 213 -17.91 -3.54 24.57
C GLU A 213 -17.31 -2.13 24.54
N ARG A 214 -18.15 -1.11 24.70
CA ARG A 214 -17.72 0.29 24.82
C ARG A 214 -16.76 0.50 25.99
N ILE A 215 -17.07 -0.13 27.13
CA ILE A 215 -16.32 0.03 28.39
C ILE A 215 -15.72 -1.32 28.77
N ILE A 216 -14.42 -1.32 29.06
CA ILE A 216 -13.74 -2.52 29.57
C ILE A 216 -13.15 -2.25 30.95
N THR A 217 -12.86 -3.33 31.68
CA THR A 217 -12.19 -3.29 32.98
C THR A 217 -10.72 -3.68 32.80
N ALA A 218 -9.81 -2.74 33.08
CA ALA A 218 -8.39 -3.00 33.11
C ALA A 218 -7.96 -3.39 34.53
N THR A 219 -7.44 -4.62 34.68
CA THR A 219 -7.00 -5.21 35.95
C THR A 219 -5.49 -5.43 36.03
N ALA A 220 -4.79 -5.14 34.94
CA ALA A 220 -3.34 -5.30 34.83
C ALA A 220 -2.68 -4.07 34.22
N SER A 221 -1.43 -3.84 34.57
CA SER A 221 -0.62 -2.80 33.92
C SER A 221 -0.36 -3.19 32.45
N GLY A 222 -0.52 -2.24 31.53
CA GLY A 222 -0.30 -2.46 30.11
C GLY A 222 -0.77 -1.27 29.27
N ALA A 223 -0.52 -1.34 27.97
CA ALA A 223 -1.11 -0.43 27.00
C ALA A 223 -2.46 -0.98 26.55
N TYR A 224 -3.49 -0.15 26.57
CA TYR A 224 -4.82 -0.46 26.08
C TYR A 224 -5.14 0.42 24.87
N TRP A 225 -5.65 -0.21 23.82
CA TRP A 225 -6.14 0.48 22.62
C TRP A 225 -7.41 -0.20 22.10
N VAL A 226 -8.18 0.55 21.37
CA VAL A 226 -9.46 0.11 20.80
C VAL A 226 -9.60 0.62 19.37
#